data_8fb3d05b23f1348a969ed6e1bda5ae14
#
_entry.id   8fb3d05b23f1348a969ed6e1bda5ae14
#
_cell.length_a   1.000
_cell.length_b   1.000
_cell.length_c   1.000
_cell.angle_alpha   90.00
_cell.angle_beta   90.00
_cell.angle_gamma   90.00
#
_symmetry.space_group_name_H-M   'P 1'
#
loop_
_entity.id
_entity.type
_entity.pdbx_description
1 polymer ?
#
loop_
_entity_poly.entity_id
_entity_poly.type
_entity_poly.pdbx_seq_one_letter_code
_entity_poly.pdbx_strand_id
1 'polypeptide(L)'
;MYNSKRIKIALSPIGFVRNGFYVPCGEPSPFRNKPSKIIVFPKYAAGLYRLKEHKYLDIIFCFHRSKGYKLRCKTPHWGVRGVFASRSPYRPSPLGLMKVRLLSIRKNELTVKGLDAFDGTPVVDIKPYVAKWGRKKGVKHHGKTKRSKA
;
A
#
# COMPACT_ATOMS: atom_id res chain seq x y z
N MET A 1 4.52 -3.76 31.85
CA MET A 1 5.28 -2.79 31.03
C MET A 1 5.77 -3.48 29.77
N TYR A 2 5.40 -3.00 28.61
CA TYR A 2 5.78 -3.60 27.33
C TYR A 2 7.26 -3.24 27.02
N ASN A 3 8.14 -4.23 26.96
CA ASN A 3 9.57 -3.98 26.70
C ASN A 3 9.82 -3.94 25.17
N SER A 4 9.69 -2.76 24.59
CA SER A 4 9.86 -2.55 23.14
C SER A 4 11.28 -2.82 22.60
N LYS A 5 12.27 -2.91 23.50
CA LYS A 5 13.68 -3.12 23.09
C LYS A 5 13.97 -4.52 22.51
N ARG A 6 13.05 -5.47 22.66
CA ARG A 6 13.24 -6.87 22.21
C ARG A 6 12.51 -7.24 20.92
N ILE A 7 11.66 -6.36 20.38
CA ILE A 7 10.91 -6.69 19.16
C ILE A 7 11.59 -6.06 17.96
N LYS A 8 12.14 -6.90 17.10
CA LYS A 8 12.58 -6.54 15.75
C LYS A 8 11.60 -7.14 14.76
N ILE A 9 11.09 -6.33 13.84
CA ILE A 9 10.24 -6.78 12.75
C ILE A 9 11.10 -6.79 11.47
N ALA A 10 11.27 -7.97 10.89
CA ALA A 10 11.90 -8.13 9.59
C ALA A 10 10.80 -8.23 8.53
N LEU A 11 10.90 -7.43 7.48
CA LEU A 11 10.00 -7.47 6.34
C LEU A 11 10.77 -7.94 5.11
N SER A 12 10.20 -8.89 4.38
CA SER A 12 10.74 -9.34 3.11
C SER A 12 9.99 -8.67 1.97
N PRO A 13 10.66 -7.99 1.03
CA PRO A 13 9.99 -7.45 -0.13
C PRO A 13 9.42 -8.60 -0.99
N ILE A 14 8.24 -8.36 -1.55
CA ILE A 14 7.60 -9.29 -2.51
C ILE A 14 7.93 -8.95 -3.96
N GLY A 15 8.53 -7.79 -4.18
CA GLY A 15 8.87 -7.28 -5.51
C GLY A 15 9.43 -5.87 -5.42
N PHE A 16 9.48 -5.20 -6.53
CA PHE A 16 10.02 -3.84 -6.64
C PHE A 16 9.32 -3.03 -7.73
N VAL A 17 9.42 -1.69 -7.61
CA VAL A 17 8.90 -0.74 -8.60
C VAL A 17 9.89 -0.59 -9.76
N ARG A 18 9.36 -0.52 -10.97
CA ARG A 18 10.10 -0.19 -12.20
C ARG A 18 9.37 0.91 -12.95
N ASN A 19 9.96 2.09 -13.02
CA ASN A 19 9.35 3.24 -13.70
C ASN A 19 10.35 4.29 -14.23
N GLY A 20 11.64 4.13 -13.96
CA GLY A 20 12.68 5.06 -14.39
C GLY A 20 12.72 6.39 -13.62
N PHE A 21 12.05 6.51 -12.48
CA PHE A 21 12.05 7.74 -11.67
C PHE A 21 13.10 7.64 -10.56
N TYR A 22 14.13 8.48 -10.64
CA TYR A 22 15.28 8.40 -9.76
C TYR A 22 15.47 9.64 -8.87
N VAL A 23 14.82 10.76 -9.19
CA VAL A 23 14.99 12.02 -8.48
C VAL A 23 13.65 12.58 -8.02
N PRO A 24 13.61 13.28 -6.87
CA PRO A 24 12.42 14.00 -6.45
C PRO A 24 12.06 15.10 -7.46
N CYS A 25 10.79 15.30 -7.69
CA CYS A 25 10.29 16.28 -8.66
C CYS A 25 9.08 17.02 -8.11
N GLY A 26 9.29 17.82 -7.07
CA GLY A 26 8.25 18.68 -6.52
C GLY A 26 6.99 17.99 -6.02
N GLU A 27 6.09 18.76 -5.43
CA GLU A 27 4.76 18.33 -5.00
C GLU A 27 3.69 19.17 -5.74
N PRO A 28 2.65 18.56 -6.30
CA PRO A 28 2.45 17.11 -6.42
C PRO A 28 3.38 16.48 -7.47
N SER A 29 3.86 15.27 -7.17
CA SER A 29 4.75 14.55 -8.08
C SER A 29 4.08 14.32 -9.44
N PRO A 30 4.68 14.82 -10.56
CA PRO A 30 4.11 14.61 -11.90
C PRO A 30 4.12 13.14 -12.31
N PHE A 31 4.87 12.29 -11.61
CA PHE A 31 4.97 10.86 -11.89
C PHE A 31 3.75 10.08 -11.43
N ARG A 32 2.92 10.61 -10.52
CA ARG A 32 1.63 10.01 -10.16
C ARG A 32 0.71 9.77 -11.35
N ASN A 33 0.83 10.61 -12.38
CA ASN A 33 0.03 10.49 -13.59
C ASN A 33 0.61 9.52 -14.62
N LYS A 34 1.87 9.11 -14.48
CA LYS A 34 2.51 8.13 -15.36
C LYS A 34 2.32 6.72 -14.82
N PRO A 35 2.18 5.73 -15.70
CA PRO A 35 2.17 4.32 -15.27
C PRO A 35 3.51 3.93 -14.65
N SER A 36 3.43 3.11 -13.60
CA SER A 36 4.57 2.41 -13.01
C SER A 36 4.32 0.92 -13.10
N LYS A 37 5.39 0.14 -13.19
CA LYS A 37 5.34 -1.31 -13.11
C LYS A 37 5.72 -1.75 -11.71
N ILE A 38 5.07 -2.79 -11.21
CA ILE A 38 5.49 -3.52 -10.01
C ILE A 38 5.84 -4.92 -10.47
N ILE A 39 7.09 -5.31 -10.28
CA ILE A 39 7.60 -6.64 -10.62
C ILE A 39 7.57 -7.47 -9.34
N VAL A 40 6.64 -8.40 -9.26
CA VAL A 40 6.54 -9.35 -8.14
C VAL A 40 7.53 -10.48 -8.36
N PHE A 41 8.26 -10.90 -7.31
CA PHE A 41 9.20 -12.02 -7.45
C PHE A 41 8.46 -13.30 -7.83
N PRO A 42 9.04 -14.15 -8.70
CA PRO A 42 8.37 -15.35 -9.23
C PRO A 42 7.79 -16.26 -8.15
N LYS A 43 8.49 -16.42 -7.02
CA LYS A 43 8.03 -17.23 -5.89
C LYS A 43 6.71 -16.74 -5.25
N TYR A 44 6.33 -15.49 -5.48
CA TYR A 44 5.09 -14.88 -4.97
C TYR A 44 4.03 -14.67 -6.06
N ALA A 45 4.33 -15.03 -7.31
CA ALA A 45 3.43 -14.75 -8.45
C ALA A 45 2.04 -15.40 -8.28
N ALA A 46 1.96 -16.57 -7.63
CA ALA A 46 0.69 -17.24 -7.34
C ALA A 46 -0.25 -16.37 -6.47
N GLY A 47 0.30 -15.46 -5.65
CA GLY A 47 -0.47 -14.51 -4.84
C GLY A 47 -1.24 -13.46 -5.66
N LEU A 48 -0.97 -13.34 -6.95
CA LEU A 48 -1.67 -12.44 -7.87
C LEU A 48 -2.97 -13.04 -8.42
N TYR A 49 -3.30 -14.29 -8.05
CA TYR A 49 -4.51 -14.96 -8.51
C TYR A 49 -5.75 -14.12 -8.19
N ARG A 50 -6.56 -13.85 -9.20
CA ARG A 50 -7.78 -13.01 -9.16
C ARG A 50 -7.55 -11.53 -8.77
N LEU A 51 -6.34 -11.04 -8.62
CA LEU A 51 -6.08 -9.62 -8.28
C LEU A 51 -6.61 -8.67 -9.36
N LYS A 52 -6.67 -9.11 -10.62
CA LYS A 52 -7.21 -8.33 -11.76
C LYS A 52 -8.70 -7.97 -11.62
N GLU A 53 -9.43 -8.60 -10.72
CA GLU A 53 -10.84 -8.28 -10.44
C GLU A 53 -11.00 -6.97 -9.66
N HIS A 54 -9.91 -6.44 -9.10
CA HIS A 54 -9.90 -5.20 -8.33
C HIS A 54 -9.39 -4.05 -9.15
N LYS A 55 -10.17 -2.96 -9.21
CA LYS A 55 -9.82 -1.73 -9.93
C LYS A 55 -8.75 -0.91 -9.21
N TYR A 56 -8.76 -0.95 -7.88
CA TYR A 56 -7.83 -0.20 -7.03
C TYR A 56 -7.15 -1.13 -6.04
N LEU A 57 -5.88 -0.84 -5.77
CA LEU A 57 -5.04 -1.57 -4.84
C LEU A 57 -4.40 -0.60 -3.86
N ASP A 58 -4.13 -1.08 -2.65
CA ASP A 58 -3.23 -0.46 -1.69
C ASP A 58 -1.86 -1.11 -1.83
N ILE A 59 -0.84 -0.30 -2.12
CA ILE A 59 0.54 -0.73 -2.23
C ILE A 59 1.30 -0.28 -0.99
N ILE A 60 1.91 -1.23 -0.29
CA ILE A 60 2.80 -0.98 0.85
C ILE A 60 4.22 -1.18 0.36
N PHE A 61 5.06 -0.16 0.55
CA PHE A 61 6.43 -0.15 0.05
C PHE A 61 7.38 0.51 1.05
N CYS A 62 8.68 0.31 0.88
CA CYS A 62 9.70 0.89 1.75
C CYS A 62 10.32 2.12 1.09
N PHE A 63 10.41 3.23 1.82
CA PHE A 63 11.19 4.40 1.42
C PHE A 63 12.69 4.12 1.57
N HIS A 64 13.22 3.24 0.73
CA HIS A 64 14.58 2.68 0.83
C HIS A 64 15.71 3.71 0.72
N ARG A 65 15.42 4.92 0.23
CA ARG A 65 16.38 6.02 0.12
C ARG A 65 16.34 7.00 1.29
N SER A 66 15.31 6.91 2.15
CA SER A 66 15.15 7.81 3.27
C SER A 66 15.98 7.33 4.46
N LYS A 67 16.83 8.20 4.99
CA LYS A 67 17.68 7.91 6.15
C LYS A 67 17.37 8.87 7.28
N GLY A 68 17.28 8.35 8.50
CA GLY A 68 17.00 9.13 9.69
C GLY A 68 15.57 9.66 9.74
N TYR A 69 15.19 10.26 10.87
CA TYR A 69 13.88 10.88 11.05
C TYR A 69 13.92 11.91 12.19
N LYS A 70 12.91 12.78 12.19
CA LYS A 70 12.59 13.65 13.32
C LYS A 70 11.15 13.38 13.74
N LEU A 71 10.88 13.30 15.05
CA LEU A 71 9.52 13.07 15.55
C LEU A 71 8.58 14.25 15.30
N ARG A 72 9.13 15.45 15.14
CA ARG A 72 8.39 16.66 14.70
C ARG A 72 9.11 17.28 13.52
N CYS A 73 8.35 17.65 12.50
CA CYS A 73 8.86 18.28 11.29
C CYS A 73 7.93 19.41 10.82
N LYS A 74 8.52 20.43 10.19
CA LYS A 74 7.73 21.47 9.50
C LYS A 74 7.20 20.87 8.19
N THR A 75 5.90 21.00 7.99
CA THR A 75 5.26 20.58 6.73
C THR A 75 4.93 21.79 5.88
N PRO A 76 4.90 21.67 4.55
CA PRO A 76 4.66 22.81 3.65
C PRO A 76 3.33 23.52 3.91
N HIS A 77 2.27 22.78 4.28
CA HIS A 77 0.92 23.32 4.34
C HIS A 77 0.32 23.43 5.74
N TRP A 78 0.90 22.74 6.75
CA TRP A 78 0.27 22.63 8.08
C TRP A 78 1.19 23.00 9.24
N GLY A 79 2.32 23.68 8.98
CA GLY A 79 3.29 24.06 10.00
C GLY A 79 3.98 22.84 10.63
N VAL A 80 4.35 22.97 11.93
CA VAL A 80 5.02 21.88 12.66
C VAL A 80 4.01 20.78 13.02
N ARG A 81 4.34 19.54 12.64
CA ARG A 81 3.52 18.35 12.91
C ARG A 81 4.38 17.20 13.45
N GLY A 82 3.77 16.33 14.23
CA GLY A 82 4.34 15.03 14.53
C GLY A 82 4.48 14.19 13.26
N VAL A 83 5.50 13.36 13.16
CA VAL A 83 5.76 12.53 11.98
C VAL A 83 4.58 11.61 11.63
N PHE A 84 3.82 11.15 12.64
CA PHE A 84 2.63 10.31 12.44
C PHE A 84 1.40 11.10 11.97
N ALA A 85 1.42 12.43 12.12
CA ALA A 85 0.45 13.34 11.53
C ALA A 85 0.92 13.88 10.16
N SER A 86 1.84 13.18 9.51
CA SER A 86 2.40 13.52 8.20
C SER A 86 2.58 12.26 7.35
N ARG A 87 2.82 12.45 6.07
CA ARG A 87 3.18 11.36 5.14
C ARG A 87 4.65 11.42 4.74
N SER A 88 5.49 12.05 5.57
CA SER A 88 6.92 12.14 5.33
C SER A 88 7.56 10.75 5.18
N PRO A 89 8.47 10.56 4.22
CA PRO A 89 9.25 9.33 4.11
C PRO A 89 10.28 9.15 5.24
N TYR A 90 10.64 10.26 5.92
CA TYR A 90 11.61 10.26 7.04
C TYR A 90 10.88 9.97 8.34
N ARG A 91 10.71 8.67 8.64
CA ARG A 91 9.94 8.18 9.77
C ARG A 91 10.56 6.91 10.40
N PRO A 92 10.23 6.56 11.65
CA PRO A 92 10.86 5.43 12.36
C PRO A 92 10.79 4.11 11.59
N SER A 93 9.63 3.81 10.99
CA SER A 93 9.45 2.70 10.04
C SER A 93 9.13 3.33 8.68
N PRO A 94 10.11 3.41 7.76
CA PRO A 94 9.96 4.17 6.51
C PRO A 94 9.11 3.42 5.50
N LEU A 95 7.86 3.14 5.85
CA LEU A 95 6.87 2.50 5.01
C LEU A 95 5.95 3.53 4.36
N GLY A 96 5.71 3.36 3.07
CA GLY A 96 4.72 4.09 2.30
C GLY A 96 3.48 3.24 2.06
N LEU A 97 2.33 3.89 2.02
CA LEU A 97 1.05 3.30 1.65
C LEU A 97 0.40 4.21 0.61
N MET A 98 0.11 3.65 -0.57
CA MET A 98 -0.56 4.38 -1.64
C MET A 98 -1.65 3.56 -2.29
N LYS A 99 -2.80 4.22 -2.46
CA LYS A 99 -3.87 3.71 -3.32
C LYS A 99 -3.50 3.96 -4.77
N VAL A 100 -3.50 2.91 -5.58
CA VAL A 100 -3.20 2.97 -7.01
C VAL A 100 -4.34 2.38 -7.82
N ARG A 101 -4.46 2.79 -9.08
CA ARG A 101 -5.34 2.15 -10.05
C ARG A 101 -4.57 1.03 -10.76
N LEU A 102 -5.10 -0.18 -10.74
CA LEU A 102 -4.57 -1.29 -11.51
C LEU A 102 -4.99 -1.11 -12.98
N LEU A 103 -4.02 -1.14 -13.89
CA LEU A 103 -4.24 -1.05 -15.33
C LEU A 103 -4.20 -2.42 -16.00
N SER A 104 -3.19 -3.23 -15.68
CA SER A 104 -3.05 -4.59 -16.22
C SER A 104 -2.15 -5.46 -15.34
N ILE A 105 -2.28 -6.77 -15.50
CA ILE A 105 -1.36 -7.78 -14.96
C ILE A 105 -0.94 -8.69 -16.09
N ARG A 106 0.37 -8.87 -16.26
CA ARG A 106 0.97 -9.83 -17.20
C ARG A 106 2.01 -10.67 -16.47
N LYS A 107 1.75 -11.96 -16.33
CA LYS A 107 2.59 -12.87 -15.51
C LYS A 107 2.72 -12.32 -14.09
N ASN A 108 3.93 -11.94 -13.67
CA ASN A 108 4.25 -11.36 -12.37
C ASN A 108 4.47 -9.83 -12.40
N GLU A 109 4.07 -9.17 -13.48
CA GLU A 109 4.18 -7.71 -13.66
C GLU A 109 2.81 -7.05 -13.59
N LEU A 110 2.66 -6.10 -12.67
CA LEU A 110 1.49 -5.22 -12.56
C LEU A 110 1.84 -3.88 -13.18
N THR A 111 0.96 -3.34 -14.02
CA THR A 111 1.00 -1.94 -14.44
C THR A 111 -0.04 -1.17 -13.65
N VAL A 112 0.40 -0.14 -12.93
CA VAL A 112 -0.44 0.68 -12.05
C VAL A 112 -0.29 2.17 -12.35
N LYS A 113 -1.29 2.97 -11.98
CA LYS A 113 -1.25 4.43 -12.04
C LYS A 113 -1.53 5.02 -10.67
N GLY A 114 -0.81 6.07 -10.30
CA GLY A 114 -0.97 6.76 -9.02
C GLY A 114 0.10 6.40 -7.98
N LEU A 115 1.14 5.67 -8.37
CA LEU A 115 2.24 5.30 -7.49
C LEU A 115 3.34 6.37 -7.52
N ASP A 116 3.57 6.97 -6.37
CA ASP A 116 4.65 7.94 -6.16
C ASP A 116 5.80 7.29 -5.39
N ALA A 117 6.59 6.52 -6.11
CA ALA A 117 7.74 5.80 -5.59
C ALA A 117 8.85 5.77 -6.63
N PHE A 118 10.10 5.81 -6.19
CA PHE A 118 11.25 5.73 -7.08
C PHE A 118 11.40 4.35 -7.73
N ASP A 119 12.11 4.33 -8.84
CA ASP A 119 12.57 3.07 -9.45
C ASP A 119 13.39 2.27 -8.44
N GLY A 120 13.19 0.95 -8.44
CA GLY A 120 13.82 0.04 -7.48
C GLY A 120 13.22 0.04 -6.08
N THR A 121 12.18 0.84 -5.79
CA THR A 121 11.53 0.84 -4.47
C THR A 121 11.01 -0.56 -4.13
N PRO A 122 11.42 -1.14 -2.97
CA PRO A 122 10.92 -2.44 -2.54
C PRO A 122 9.44 -2.38 -2.19
N VAL A 123 8.65 -3.28 -2.75
CA VAL A 123 7.23 -3.48 -2.42
C VAL A 123 7.13 -4.58 -1.38
N VAL A 124 6.45 -4.29 -0.28
CA VAL A 124 6.33 -5.18 0.88
C VAL A 124 5.02 -5.96 0.84
N ASP A 125 3.92 -5.33 0.39
CA ASP A 125 2.62 -5.96 0.33
C ASP A 125 1.72 -5.29 -0.71
N ILE A 126 0.75 -6.02 -1.19
CA ILE A 126 -0.31 -5.56 -2.09
C ILE A 126 -1.63 -6.03 -1.53
N LYS A 127 -2.60 -5.12 -1.37
CA LYS A 127 -3.94 -5.44 -0.91
C LYS A 127 -5.00 -4.87 -1.86
N PRO A 128 -6.14 -5.53 -2.03
CA PRO A 128 -7.29 -4.89 -2.66
C PRO A 128 -7.70 -3.65 -1.87
N TYR A 129 -7.93 -2.53 -2.56
CA TYR A 129 -8.49 -1.35 -1.90
C TYR A 129 -9.97 -1.56 -1.61
N VAL A 130 -10.36 -1.45 -0.34
CA VAL A 130 -11.74 -1.58 0.12
C VAL A 130 -12.24 -0.23 0.61
N ALA A 131 -13.12 0.41 -0.15
CA ALA A 131 -13.65 1.75 0.18
C ALA A 131 -14.59 1.76 1.39
N LYS A 132 -15.29 0.66 1.63
CA LYS A 132 -16.23 0.50 2.76
C LYS A 132 -16.12 -0.92 3.33
N TRP A 133 -15.70 -1.03 4.57
CA TRP A 133 -15.95 -2.22 5.37
C TRP A 133 -17.39 -2.14 5.87
N GLY A 134 -18.31 -2.75 5.15
CA GLY A 134 -19.71 -2.72 5.53
C GLY A 134 -20.51 -3.72 4.72
N ARG A 135 -21.30 -4.47 5.45
CA ARG A 135 -22.36 -5.43 5.05
C ARG A 135 -22.52 -5.59 3.53
N LYS A 136 -22.21 -6.77 3.02
CA LYS A 136 -22.80 -7.23 1.75
C LYS A 136 -24.31 -7.02 1.88
N LYS A 137 -24.89 -6.16 1.07
CA LYS A 137 -26.35 -6.12 0.91
C LYS A 137 -26.78 -7.51 0.48
N GLY A 138 -27.59 -8.18 1.32
CA GLY A 138 -28.44 -9.30 0.92
C GLY A 138 -27.84 -10.70 1.05
N VAL A 139 -27.59 -11.18 2.28
CA VAL A 139 -27.92 -12.58 2.60
C VAL A 139 -29.17 -12.51 3.48
N LYS A 140 -30.33 -12.66 2.86
CA LYS A 140 -31.59 -12.91 3.58
C LYS A 140 -31.45 -14.30 4.20
N HIS A 141 -31.16 -14.36 5.49
CA HIS A 141 -31.35 -15.58 6.25
C HIS A 141 -32.85 -15.84 6.32
N HIS A 142 -33.36 -16.72 5.47
CA HIS A 142 -34.69 -17.29 5.59
C HIS A 142 -34.64 -18.35 6.70
N GLY A 143 -34.63 -17.89 7.95
CA GLY A 143 -34.87 -18.72 9.12
C GLY A 143 -36.39 -18.71 9.44
N LYS A 144 -37.17 -19.52 8.77
CA LYS A 144 -38.51 -19.86 9.24
C LYS A 144 -38.40 -20.90 10.36
N THR A 145 -38.38 -20.43 11.59
CA THR A 145 -38.69 -21.30 12.74
C THR A 145 -40.20 -21.39 12.83
N LYS A 146 -40.77 -22.51 12.38
CA LYS A 146 -42.16 -22.91 12.73
C LYS A 146 -42.16 -23.27 14.21
N ARG A 147 -42.81 -22.45 15.05
CA ARG A 147 -43.25 -22.86 16.37
C ARG A 147 -44.49 -23.73 16.16
N SER A 148 -44.38 -25.01 16.40
CA SER A 148 -45.54 -25.90 16.62
C SER A 148 -46.12 -25.59 17.99
N LYS A 149 -47.40 -25.20 17.99
CA LYS A 149 -48.24 -25.21 19.20
C LYS A 149 -48.69 -26.65 19.42
N ALA A 150 -48.39 -27.16 20.57
CA ALA A 150 -49.16 -28.22 21.22
C ALA A 150 -49.79 -27.60 22.46
#